data_b838793e459976ae3a1f2938707ce575
#
_entry.id   b838793e459976ae3a1f2938707ce575
#
_cell.length_a   1.000
_cell.length_b   1.000
_cell.length_c   1.000
_cell.angle_alpha   90.00
_cell.angle_beta   90.00
_cell.angle_gamma   90.00
#
_symmetry.space_group_name_H-M   'P 1'
#
loop_
_entity.id
_entity.type
_entity.pdbx_description
1 polymer ?
#
loop_
_entity_poly.entity_id
_entity_poly.type
_entity_poly.pdbx_seq_one_letter_code
_entity_poly.pdbx_strand_id
1 'polypeptide(L)'
;MSLLRRWFDPLRSHWFYQKPIRQVVLSAEHGLSIHLRLDDVYSYLAVQQLPELEEILSDELKPLKVIISSQTAAPPNQMSALEWQTYCLNDAKILSKQHRFSFHDTPEQPPAEAIQQAEIILRYTPLRGQDFLYLLEDVFHMLWQKQYGKLRTLHAMASRHHSLQQF
;
A
#
# COMPACT_ATOMS: atom_id res chain seq x y z
N MET A 1 -0.87 -24.70 -15.92
CA MET A 1 0.15 -23.61 -15.93
C MET A 1 -0.46 -22.43 -15.21
N SER A 2 -0.04 -22.18 -13.98
CA SER A 2 -0.78 -21.35 -13.03
C SER A 2 -0.80 -19.86 -13.42
N LEU A 3 -1.95 -19.22 -13.22
CA LEU A 3 -2.21 -17.78 -13.37
C LEU A 3 -1.14 -16.93 -12.63
N LEU A 4 -0.59 -17.42 -11.53
CA LEU A 4 0.51 -16.81 -10.78
C LEU A 4 1.74 -16.48 -11.67
N ARG A 5 2.11 -17.35 -12.63
CA ARG A 5 3.22 -17.05 -13.55
C ARG A 5 2.94 -15.86 -14.45
N ARG A 6 1.68 -15.66 -14.85
CA ARG A 6 1.28 -14.57 -15.73
C ARG A 6 1.26 -13.21 -15.01
N TRP A 7 1.07 -13.22 -13.70
CA TRP A 7 1.01 -12.02 -12.84
C TRP A 7 2.39 -11.54 -12.39
N PHE A 8 3.31 -12.48 -12.13
CA PHE A 8 4.68 -12.14 -11.72
C PHE A 8 5.63 -11.86 -12.89
N ASP A 9 5.28 -12.19 -14.12
CA ASP A 9 6.12 -11.90 -15.29
C ASP A 9 6.31 -10.40 -15.58
N PRO A 10 5.33 -9.49 -15.42
CA PRO A 10 5.57 -8.05 -15.57
C PRO A 10 6.39 -7.44 -14.43
N LEU A 11 6.34 -8.02 -13.23
CA LEU A 11 7.19 -7.62 -12.10
C LEU A 11 8.66 -8.06 -12.27
N ARG A 12 8.96 -8.81 -13.32
CA ARG A 12 10.32 -9.20 -13.76
C ARG A 12 11.13 -8.08 -14.39
N SER A 13 10.55 -6.90 -14.60
CA SER A 13 11.37 -5.74 -14.96
C SER A 13 12.36 -5.48 -13.83
N HIS A 14 13.59 -5.56 -14.18
CA HIS A 14 14.90 -5.61 -13.52
C HIS A 14 15.02 -5.00 -12.10
N TRP A 15 14.08 -4.16 -11.66
CA TRP A 15 14.19 -3.38 -10.43
C TRP A 15 13.43 -3.97 -9.23
N PHE A 16 12.26 -4.58 -9.46
CA PHE A 16 11.47 -5.22 -8.40
C PHE A 16 12.16 -6.44 -7.79
N TYR A 17 13.09 -7.05 -8.52
CA TYR A 17 13.76 -8.28 -8.10
C TYR A 17 14.91 -8.07 -7.11
N GLN A 18 15.41 -6.86 -6.94
CA GLN A 18 16.67 -6.73 -6.20
C GLN A 18 16.57 -6.36 -4.73
N LYS A 19 15.49 -5.83 -4.16
CA LYS A 19 15.49 -5.51 -2.73
C LYS A 19 14.20 -5.67 -1.89
N PRO A 20 12.97 -5.32 -2.25
CA PRO A 20 11.86 -5.44 -1.28
C PRO A 20 11.23 -6.84 -1.22
N ILE A 21 11.24 -7.61 -2.30
CA ILE A 21 10.60 -8.94 -2.34
C ILE A 21 11.41 -10.02 -1.60
N ARG A 22 12.69 -9.80 -1.30
CA ARG A 22 13.46 -10.71 -0.45
C ARG A 22 12.95 -10.81 1.00
N GLN A 23 12.05 -9.94 1.42
CA GLN A 23 11.37 -10.01 2.72
C GLN A 23 9.98 -10.66 2.67
N VAL A 24 9.52 -11.11 1.53
CA VAL A 24 8.42 -12.08 1.48
C VAL A 24 8.99 -13.42 1.94
N VAL A 25 9.14 -13.55 3.24
CA VAL A 25 9.45 -14.85 3.85
C VAL A 25 8.17 -15.67 3.76
N LEU A 26 8.07 -16.46 2.71
CA LEU A 26 7.12 -17.58 2.62
C LEU A 26 7.54 -18.61 3.68
N SER A 27 7.28 -18.36 4.93
CA SER A 27 7.28 -19.42 5.90
C SER A 27 5.93 -20.13 5.77
N ALA A 28 5.95 -21.38 5.37
CA ALA A 28 4.76 -22.23 5.23
C ALA A 28 3.92 -22.29 6.53
N GLU A 29 4.49 -21.88 7.66
CA GLU A 29 3.81 -21.86 8.95
C GLU A 29 3.12 -20.54 9.30
N HIS A 30 3.53 -19.39 8.71
CA HIS A 30 3.14 -18.07 9.19
C HIS A 30 2.29 -17.23 8.21
N GLY A 31 2.04 -17.74 7.00
CA GLY A 31 1.33 -17.00 5.95
C GLY A 31 2.18 -15.94 5.27
N LEU A 32 1.59 -15.21 4.33
CA LEU A 32 2.23 -14.13 3.59
C LEU A 32 2.12 -12.81 4.39
N SER A 33 3.24 -12.14 4.64
CA SER A 33 3.24 -10.80 5.23
C SER A 33 3.68 -9.76 4.21
N ILE A 34 2.87 -8.72 4.05
CA ILE A 34 3.17 -7.58 3.17
C ILE A 34 3.39 -6.34 4.03
N HIS A 35 4.54 -5.70 3.83
CA HIS A 35 4.87 -4.44 4.46
C HIS A 35 4.57 -3.29 3.50
N LEU A 36 3.70 -2.38 3.91
CA LEU A 36 3.28 -1.21 3.16
C LEU A 36 3.65 0.08 3.91
N ARG A 37 3.84 1.15 3.15
CA ARG A 37 4.07 2.49 3.68
C ARG A 37 3.10 3.47 3.04
N LEU A 38 2.48 4.33 3.84
CA LEU A 38 1.52 5.33 3.35
C LEU A 38 2.17 6.41 2.48
N ASP A 39 3.45 6.68 2.72
CA ASP A 39 4.27 7.64 1.99
C ASP A 39 5.04 7.02 0.81
N ASP A 40 4.83 5.75 0.51
CA ASP A 40 5.50 5.05 -0.58
C ASP A 40 4.56 4.80 -1.76
N VAL A 41 4.92 5.34 -2.90
CA VAL A 41 4.10 5.26 -4.12
C VAL A 41 3.94 3.84 -4.65
N TYR A 42 4.93 2.97 -4.44
CA TYR A 42 4.82 1.56 -4.84
C TYR A 42 3.87 0.78 -3.92
N SER A 43 3.81 1.15 -2.65
CA SER A 43 2.80 0.64 -1.72
C SER A 43 1.39 1.00 -2.18
N TYR A 44 1.18 2.23 -2.73
CA TYR A 44 -0.10 2.61 -3.33
C TYR A 44 -0.45 1.77 -4.56
N LEU A 45 0.50 1.45 -5.43
CA LEU A 45 0.23 0.57 -6.56
C LEU A 45 -0.05 -0.87 -6.09
N ALA A 46 0.69 -1.36 -5.10
CA ALA A 46 0.54 -2.71 -4.58
C ALA A 46 -0.82 -2.92 -3.89
N VAL A 47 -1.29 -1.95 -3.12
CA VAL A 47 -2.55 -2.08 -2.36
C VAL A 47 -3.77 -2.31 -3.25
N GLN A 48 -3.77 -1.78 -4.47
CA GLN A 48 -4.84 -1.96 -5.46
C GLN A 48 -4.99 -3.42 -5.93
N GLN A 49 -4.05 -4.29 -5.60
CA GLN A 49 -4.04 -5.70 -5.98
C GLN A 49 -4.27 -6.63 -4.78
N LEU A 50 -4.26 -6.11 -3.55
CA LEU A 50 -4.36 -6.94 -2.37
C LEU A 50 -5.69 -7.68 -2.23
N PRO A 51 -6.86 -7.08 -2.54
CA PRO A 51 -8.13 -7.80 -2.47
C PRO A 51 -8.17 -9.01 -3.40
N GLU A 52 -7.70 -8.86 -4.65
CA GLU A 52 -7.62 -9.96 -5.60
C GLU A 52 -6.57 -11.00 -5.20
N LEU A 53 -5.44 -10.55 -4.68
CA LEU A 53 -4.39 -11.44 -4.18
C LEU A 53 -4.90 -12.29 -3.00
N GLU A 54 -5.64 -11.71 -2.06
CA GLU A 54 -6.21 -12.44 -0.93
C GLU A 54 -7.23 -13.49 -1.40
N GLU A 55 -8.08 -13.15 -2.37
CA GLU A 55 -9.02 -14.10 -2.95
C GLU A 55 -8.30 -15.33 -3.54
N ILE A 56 -7.22 -15.10 -4.27
CA ILE A 56 -6.39 -16.18 -4.84
C ILE A 56 -5.69 -17.00 -3.74
N LEU A 57 -5.22 -16.34 -2.68
CA LEU A 57 -4.45 -16.98 -1.61
C LEU A 57 -5.35 -17.69 -0.59
N SER A 58 -6.60 -17.26 -0.42
CA SER A 58 -7.53 -17.83 0.57
C SER A 58 -7.81 -19.31 0.31
N ASP A 59 -7.72 -19.75 -0.94
CA ASP A 59 -7.95 -21.14 -1.34
C ASP A 59 -6.75 -22.06 -1.07
N GLU A 60 -5.55 -21.51 -0.96
CA GLU A 60 -4.32 -22.32 -0.89
C GLU A 60 -3.40 -21.99 0.31
N LEU A 61 -3.53 -20.81 0.91
CA LEU A 61 -2.59 -20.33 1.93
C LEU A 61 -3.31 -19.70 3.12
N LYS A 62 -2.55 -19.50 4.19
CA LYS A 62 -3.01 -18.77 5.39
C LYS A 62 -3.30 -17.30 5.07
N PRO A 63 -4.10 -16.62 5.90
CA PRO A 63 -4.54 -15.25 5.64
C PRO A 63 -3.37 -14.30 5.44
N LEU A 64 -3.55 -13.35 4.52
CA LEU A 64 -2.62 -12.28 4.24
C LEU A 64 -2.48 -11.36 5.45
N LYS A 65 -1.25 -11.18 5.93
CA LYS A 65 -0.94 -10.23 7.00
C LYS A 65 -0.39 -8.94 6.41
N VAL A 66 -1.12 -7.84 6.57
CA VAL A 66 -0.66 -6.51 6.18
C VAL A 66 -0.02 -5.81 7.38
N ILE A 67 1.15 -5.24 7.17
CA ILE A 67 1.91 -4.48 8.17
C ILE A 67 2.15 -3.08 7.59
N ILE A 68 1.61 -2.06 8.27
CA ILE A 68 1.88 -0.67 7.92
C ILE A 68 3.15 -0.24 8.65
N SER A 69 4.17 0.14 7.89
CA SER A 69 5.47 0.56 8.39
C SER A 69 5.65 2.07 8.22
N SER A 70 6.26 2.72 9.20
CA SER A 70 6.66 4.13 9.14
C SER A 70 8.15 4.33 8.75
N GLN A 71 8.89 3.25 8.57
CA GLN A 71 10.32 3.35 8.26
C GLN A 71 10.55 3.81 6.82
N THR A 72 11.20 4.94 6.67
CA THR A 72 11.63 5.45 5.36
C THR A 72 12.87 4.71 4.90
N ALA A 73 12.82 4.09 3.72
CA ALA A 73 14.00 3.52 3.10
C ALA A 73 14.97 4.65 2.70
N ALA A 74 16.23 4.49 3.04
CA ALA A 74 17.27 5.43 2.58
C ALA A 74 17.37 5.37 1.04
N PRO A 75 17.58 6.53 0.37
CA PRO A 75 17.83 6.54 -1.06
C PRO A 75 19.05 5.68 -1.43
N PRO A 76 19.01 4.94 -2.53
CA PRO A 76 20.16 4.18 -3.00
C PRO A 76 21.25 5.11 -3.57
N ASN A 77 22.53 4.67 -3.46
CA ASN A 77 23.62 5.17 -4.27
C ASN A 77 23.85 6.69 -4.26
N GLN A 78 23.88 7.32 -3.09
CA GLN A 78 24.20 8.77 -2.95
C GLN A 78 23.17 9.73 -3.61
N MET A 79 22.02 9.24 -4.09
CA MET A 79 20.93 10.11 -4.53
C MET A 79 20.40 10.94 -3.36
N SER A 80 20.06 12.20 -3.63
CA SER A 80 19.30 12.98 -2.67
C SER A 80 17.89 12.42 -2.49
N ALA A 81 17.28 12.67 -1.34
CA ALA A 81 15.91 12.22 -1.08
C ALA A 81 14.90 12.75 -2.13
N LEU A 82 15.09 13.98 -2.60
CA LEU A 82 14.24 14.61 -3.61
C LEU A 82 14.38 13.95 -4.99
N GLU A 83 15.60 13.66 -5.42
CA GLU A 83 15.86 12.97 -6.70
C GLU A 83 15.25 11.58 -6.67
N TRP A 84 15.45 10.85 -5.57
CA TRP A 84 14.89 9.53 -5.38
C TRP A 84 13.35 9.55 -5.42
N GLN A 85 12.74 10.48 -4.70
CA GLN A 85 11.30 10.66 -4.69
C GLN A 85 10.75 10.97 -6.09
N THR A 86 11.39 11.90 -6.81
CA THR A 86 11.01 12.26 -8.17
C THR A 86 11.11 11.07 -9.12
N TYR A 87 12.18 10.28 -9.00
CA TYR A 87 12.34 9.06 -9.75
C TYR A 87 11.20 8.07 -9.47
N CYS A 88 10.91 7.77 -8.19
CA CYS A 88 9.85 6.84 -7.81
C CYS A 88 8.47 7.26 -8.34
N LEU A 89 8.14 8.56 -8.26
CA LEU A 89 6.86 9.08 -8.76
C LEU A 89 6.73 8.93 -10.28
N ASN A 90 7.79 9.20 -11.03
CA ASN A 90 7.81 9.05 -12.49
C ASN A 90 7.73 7.59 -12.91
N ASP A 91 8.47 6.71 -12.25
CA ASP A 91 8.46 5.28 -12.51
C ASP A 91 7.07 4.67 -12.19
N ALA A 92 6.50 5.01 -11.05
CA ALA A 92 5.15 4.59 -10.67
C ALA A 92 4.08 5.06 -11.66
N LYS A 93 4.23 6.26 -12.24
CA LYS A 93 3.34 6.76 -13.30
C LYS A 93 3.43 5.91 -14.57
N ILE A 94 4.61 5.43 -14.92
CA ILE A 94 4.80 4.53 -16.07
C ILE A 94 4.15 3.17 -15.77
N LEU A 95 4.44 2.59 -14.60
CA LEU A 95 3.89 1.31 -14.16
C LEU A 95 2.36 1.36 -14.08
N SER A 96 1.79 2.44 -13.54
CA SER A 96 0.34 2.58 -13.43
C SER A 96 -0.36 2.53 -14.79
N LYS A 97 0.22 3.17 -15.81
CA LYS A 97 -0.31 3.11 -17.18
C LYS A 97 -0.19 1.72 -17.80
N GLN A 98 0.95 1.04 -17.59
CA GLN A 98 1.18 -0.31 -18.11
C GLN A 98 0.22 -1.33 -17.53
N HIS A 99 -0.09 -1.21 -16.22
CA HIS A 99 -0.92 -2.15 -15.48
C HIS A 99 -2.35 -1.67 -15.22
N ARG A 100 -2.71 -0.48 -15.75
CA ARG A 100 -4.06 0.13 -15.58
C ARG A 100 -4.43 0.39 -14.12
N PHE A 101 -3.43 0.70 -13.29
CA PHE A 101 -3.68 1.14 -11.91
C PHE A 101 -4.24 2.56 -11.87
N SER A 102 -5.08 2.82 -10.88
CA SER A 102 -5.52 4.17 -10.59
C SER A 102 -4.34 5.01 -10.11
N PHE A 103 -4.04 6.11 -10.80
CA PHE A 103 -2.92 6.99 -10.46
C PHE A 103 -3.23 8.43 -10.87
N HIS A 104 -2.79 9.41 -10.06
CA HIS A 104 -3.02 10.82 -10.35
C HIS A 104 -2.12 11.30 -11.50
N ASP A 105 -2.63 12.15 -12.39
CA ASP A 105 -1.86 12.65 -13.55
C ASP A 105 -0.62 13.44 -13.15
N THR A 106 -0.71 14.19 -12.05
CA THR A 106 0.38 14.93 -11.42
C THR A 106 0.65 14.36 -10.02
N PRO A 107 1.37 13.24 -9.92
CA PRO A 107 1.61 12.60 -8.64
C PRO A 107 2.54 13.47 -7.78
N GLU A 108 2.19 13.59 -6.52
CA GLU A 108 2.97 14.28 -5.50
C GLU A 108 2.97 13.47 -4.23
N GLN A 109 4.01 13.65 -3.43
CA GLN A 109 4.07 13.05 -2.10
C GLN A 109 2.92 13.57 -1.24
N PRO A 110 2.14 12.69 -0.60
CA PRO A 110 1.12 13.12 0.33
C PRO A 110 1.69 13.94 1.48
N PRO A 111 1.00 15.00 1.94
CA PRO A 111 1.46 15.81 3.07
C PRO A 111 1.44 15.00 4.36
N ALA A 112 2.37 15.29 5.27
CA ALA A 112 2.52 14.56 6.54
C ALA A 112 1.23 14.51 7.37
N GLU A 113 0.44 15.59 7.37
CA GLU A 113 -0.87 15.63 8.05
C GLU A 113 -1.84 14.58 7.48
N ALA A 114 -1.91 14.45 6.16
CA ALA A 114 -2.78 13.46 5.52
C ALA A 114 -2.32 12.02 5.82
N ILE A 115 -1.00 11.78 5.84
CA ILE A 115 -0.43 10.50 6.24
C ILE A 115 -0.83 10.15 7.68
N GLN A 116 -0.71 11.10 8.60
CA GLN A 116 -1.10 10.91 10.00
C GLN A 116 -2.60 10.60 10.15
N GLN A 117 -3.46 11.29 9.40
CA GLN A 117 -4.89 11.02 9.38
C GLN A 117 -5.18 9.59 8.87
N ALA A 118 -4.49 9.15 7.81
CA ALA A 118 -4.60 7.80 7.27
C ALA A 118 -4.16 6.74 8.28
N GLU A 119 -3.06 6.96 8.99
CA GLU A 119 -2.59 6.06 10.07
C GLU A 119 -3.63 5.89 11.17
N ILE A 120 -4.25 6.99 11.60
CA ILE A 120 -5.29 6.98 12.64
C ILE A 120 -6.51 6.18 12.16
N ILE A 121 -6.98 6.41 10.93
CA ILE A 121 -8.09 5.66 10.35
C ILE A 121 -7.80 4.16 10.39
N LEU A 122 -6.65 3.73 9.85
CA LEU A 122 -6.29 2.32 9.76
C LEU A 122 -6.07 1.66 11.13
N ARG A 123 -5.59 2.42 12.11
CA ARG A 123 -5.35 1.93 13.48
C ARG A 123 -6.64 1.71 14.27
N TYR A 124 -7.61 2.60 14.12
CA TYR A 124 -8.81 2.60 14.97
C TYR A 124 -10.05 2.01 14.30
N THR A 125 -9.97 1.60 13.04
CA THR A 125 -11.07 0.91 12.38
C THR A 125 -10.99 -0.60 12.66
N PRO A 126 -12.01 -1.21 13.28
CA PRO A 126 -11.95 -2.60 13.74
C PRO A 126 -12.25 -3.62 12.62
N LEU A 127 -12.00 -3.28 11.38
CA LEU A 127 -12.20 -4.18 10.23
C LEU A 127 -11.08 -5.22 10.15
N ARG A 128 -11.39 -6.39 9.58
CA ARG A 128 -10.46 -7.50 9.39
C ARG A 128 -10.71 -8.18 8.04
N GLY A 129 -9.74 -8.96 7.60
CA GLY A 129 -9.87 -9.73 6.35
C GLY A 129 -10.09 -8.81 5.17
N GLN A 130 -10.94 -9.21 4.25
CA GLN A 130 -11.20 -8.52 3.00
C GLN A 130 -11.75 -7.10 3.19
N ASP A 131 -12.62 -6.89 4.20
CA ASP A 131 -13.15 -5.54 4.51
C ASP A 131 -12.04 -4.57 4.92
N PHE A 132 -11.02 -5.06 5.63
CA PHE A 132 -9.85 -4.25 5.95
C PHE A 132 -9.02 -3.92 4.70
N LEU A 133 -8.89 -4.84 3.76
CA LEU A 133 -8.15 -4.59 2.52
C LEU A 133 -8.86 -3.56 1.63
N TYR A 134 -10.18 -3.59 1.54
CA TYR A 134 -10.94 -2.54 0.84
C TYR A 134 -10.79 -1.17 1.52
N LEU A 135 -10.87 -1.10 2.85
CA LEU A 135 -10.61 0.14 3.57
C LEU A 135 -9.18 0.63 3.31
N LEU A 136 -8.20 -0.26 3.33
CA LEU A 136 -6.80 0.06 3.08
C LEU A 136 -6.61 0.65 1.67
N GLU A 137 -7.21 0.03 0.65
CA GLU A 137 -7.21 0.54 -0.72
C GLU A 137 -7.85 1.92 -0.81
N ASP A 138 -9.02 2.12 -0.20
CA ASP A 138 -9.73 3.41 -0.17
C ASP A 138 -8.88 4.51 0.50
N VAL A 139 -8.24 4.20 1.63
CA VAL A 139 -7.37 5.15 2.34
C VAL A 139 -6.16 5.54 1.48
N PHE A 140 -5.49 4.59 0.87
CA PHE A 140 -4.39 4.86 -0.05
C PHE A 140 -4.87 5.65 -1.27
N HIS A 141 -6.04 5.30 -1.82
CA HIS A 141 -6.63 6.02 -2.94
C HIS A 141 -6.92 7.48 -2.59
N MET A 142 -7.59 7.73 -1.46
CA MET A 142 -7.85 9.11 -0.99
C MET A 142 -6.56 9.91 -0.77
N LEU A 143 -5.54 9.26 -0.25
CA LEU A 143 -4.24 9.87 0.04
C LEU A 143 -3.51 10.27 -1.25
N TRP A 144 -3.37 9.36 -2.20
CA TRP A 144 -2.59 9.55 -3.42
C TRP A 144 -3.35 10.23 -4.56
N GLN A 145 -4.69 10.23 -4.52
CA GLN A 145 -5.55 10.99 -5.44
C GLN A 145 -5.91 12.38 -4.90
N LYS A 146 -5.23 12.83 -3.84
CA LYS A 146 -5.41 14.16 -3.24
C LYS A 146 -6.84 14.43 -2.73
N GLN A 147 -7.59 13.38 -2.38
CA GLN A 147 -8.97 13.49 -1.87
C GLN A 147 -8.98 13.77 -0.35
N TYR A 148 -8.16 14.72 0.10
CA TYR A 148 -7.95 15.01 1.53
C TYR A 148 -9.23 15.42 2.29
N GLY A 149 -10.22 15.97 1.58
CA GLY A 149 -11.53 16.29 2.18
C GLY A 149 -12.26 15.02 2.64
N LYS A 150 -12.27 13.97 1.83
CA LYS A 150 -12.86 12.68 2.19
C LYS A 150 -12.06 12.00 3.31
N LEU A 151 -10.74 12.05 3.23
CA LEU A 151 -9.86 11.49 4.25
C LEU A 151 -10.13 12.13 5.62
N ARG A 152 -10.25 13.46 5.70
CA ARG A 152 -10.61 14.17 6.94
C ARG A 152 -11.97 13.76 7.50
N THR A 153 -12.96 13.57 6.62
CA THR A 153 -14.29 13.10 7.05
C THR A 153 -14.19 11.71 7.68
N LEU A 154 -13.51 10.78 7.02
CA LEU A 154 -13.31 9.42 7.50
C LEU A 154 -12.51 9.40 8.81
N HIS A 155 -11.47 10.21 8.91
CA HIS A 155 -10.69 10.40 10.15
C HIS A 155 -11.55 10.87 11.31
N ALA A 156 -12.43 11.87 11.09
CA ALA A 156 -13.34 12.36 12.13
C ALA A 156 -14.32 11.27 12.60
N MET A 157 -14.78 10.40 11.72
CA MET A 157 -15.64 9.26 12.07
C MET A 157 -14.87 8.22 12.90
N ALA A 158 -13.67 7.82 12.47
CA ALA A 158 -12.82 6.87 13.19
C ALA A 158 -12.46 7.37 14.60
N SER A 159 -12.12 8.64 14.74
CA SER A 159 -11.78 9.28 16.03
C SER A 159 -12.95 9.31 17.00
N ARG A 160 -14.18 9.56 16.52
CA ARG A 160 -15.40 9.49 17.36
C ARG A 160 -15.68 8.08 17.86
N HIS A 161 -15.53 7.09 17.01
CA HIS A 161 -15.74 5.69 17.36
C HIS A 161 -14.76 5.24 18.45
N HIS A 162 -13.50 5.65 18.35
CA HIS A 162 -12.48 5.36 19.36
C HIS A 162 -12.81 5.99 20.72
N SER A 163 -13.28 7.25 20.73
CA SER A 163 -13.67 7.93 21.98
C SER A 163 -14.83 7.25 22.71
N LEU A 164 -15.74 6.61 21.97
CA LEU A 164 -16.88 5.88 22.55
C LEU A 164 -16.51 4.49 23.10
N GLN A 165 -15.38 3.93 22.70
CA GLN A 165 -14.92 2.62 23.20
C GLN A 165 -14.09 2.73 24.49
N GLN A 166 -13.75 3.93 24.94
CA GLN A 166 -12.96 4.17 26.16
C GLN A 166 -13.84 4.37 27.43
N PHE A 167 -15.16 4.27 27.30
CA PHE A 167 -16.14 4.30 28.38
C PHE A 167 -16.85 2.96 28.53
#